data_d8adcc7fca5c3e3b4fdf8f7519b04927
#
_entry.id   d8adcc7fca5c3e3b4fdf8f7519b04927
#
_cell.length_a   1.000
_cell.length_b   1.000
_cell.length_c   1.000
_cell.angle_alpha   90.00
_cell.angle_beta   90.00
_cell.angle_gamma   90.00
#
_symmetry.space_group_name_H-M   'P 1'
#
loop_
_entity.id
_entity.type
_entity.pdbx_description
1 polymer ?
#
loop_
_entity_poly.entity_id
_entity_poly.type
_entity_poly.pdbx_seq_one_letter_code
_entity_poly.pdbx_strand_id
1 'polypeptide(L)'
;MTLSFPWVLWFLPLAFIPLIFKETSLQYYSWNEMIPKDRLSSIIAIILKFIATLILITIIVGLSGPHSQQREIEKIGIGAQIGLVLDRSASMDDPFAGKDESKVGEMKSAAAARLITDFVNSRKNDMMGMVSFSNSAMYVLPLTDNKNAIIAAVRATAGNALFQTNIGSGLTTGAELFSKVPDSGSRAVILLSDGAGRIDAATQEKIKDWFGRLKISLYWIVLRQPGGISIFNTSFKARDDDALPPQIELNEFFKSLNSPFQAYEAEDPKTLQKAIEDINQKEKKPIKYFEKIPGQDYSTHCFVTAALLMIALLTLKLIEVRSWL
;
A
#
# COMPACT_ATOMS: atom_id res chain seq x y z
N MET A 1 -18.49 -17.43 -6.43
CA MET A 1 -18.99 -16.94 -5.14
C MET A 1 -18.22 -17.66 -4.05
N THR A 2 -17.73 -16.93 -3.08
CA THR A 2 -17.05 -17.45 -1.89
C THR A 2 -17.89 -17.09 -0.66
N LEU A 3 -17.75 -17.86 0.40
CA LEU A 3 -18.48 -17.67 1.64
C LEU A 3 -17.50 -17.28 2.73
N SER A 4 -17.81 -16.23 3.51
CA SER A 4 -16.97 -15.81 4.63
C SER A 4 -17.01 -16.81 5.78
N PHE A 5 -18.20 -17.40 6.04
CA PHE A 5 -18.43 -18.32 7.16
C PHE A 5 -19.15 -19.59 6.68
N PRO A 6 -18.48 -20.50 5.94
CA PRO A 6 -19.14 -21.68 5.35
C PRO A 6 -19.72 -22.65 6.41
N TRP A 7 -19.19 -22.64 7.63
CA TRP A 7 -19.68 -23.46 8.73
C TRP A 7 -21.12 -23.13 9.15
N VAL A 8 -21.61 -21.90 8.87
CA VAL A 8 -23.00 -21.49 9.17
C VAL A 8 -24.02 -22.34 8.38
N LEU A 9 -23.63 -22.86 7.22
CA LEU A 9 -24.50 -23.74 6.44
C LEU A 9 -24.86 -25.06 7.15
N TRP A 10 -24.12 -25.46 8.17
CA TRP A 10 -24.47 -26.63 9.03
C TRP A 10 -25.80 -26.42 9.77
N PHE A 11 -26.29 -25.20 9.91
CA PHE A 11 -27.60 -24.89 10.47
C PHE A 11 -28.76 -25.02 9.47
N LEU A 12 -28.51 -25.30 8.18
CA LEU A 12 -29.56 -25.49 7.18
C LEU A 12 -30.63 -26.53 7.56
N PRO A 13 -30.30 -27.66 8.21
CA PRO A 13 -31.33 -28.61 8.66
C PRO A 13 -32.35 -27.99 9.64
N LEU A 14 -31.93 -27.00 10.46
CA LEU A 14 -32.84 -26.29 11.38
C LEU A 14 -33.90 -25.47 10.64
N ALA A 15 -33.62 -25.06 9.40
CA ALA A 15 -34.59 -24.30 8.59
C ALA A 15 -35.83 -25.13 8.25
N PHE A 16 -35.77 -26.46 8.31
CA PHE A 16 -36.88 -27.36 8.04
C PHE A 16 -37.80 -27.63 9.25
N ILE A 17 -37.44 -27.09 10.44
CA ILE A 17 -38.26 -27.24 11.66
C ILE A 17 -39.73 -26.86 11.42
N PRO A 18 -40.11 -25.75 10.76
CA PRO A 18 -41.50 -25.37 10.54
C PRO A 18 -42.32 -26.40 9.76
N LEU A 19 -41.66 -27.17 8.87
CA LEU A 19 -42.31 -28.22 8.07
C LEU A 19 -42.56 -29.49 8.88
N ILE A 20 -41.67 -29.81 9.85
CA ILE A 20 -41.72 -31.05 10.64
C ILE A 20 -42.69 -30.91 11.81
N PHE A 21 -42.71 -29.76 12.48
CA PHE A 21 -43.58 -29.55 13.61
C PHE A 21 -45.03 -29.33 13.17
N LYS A 22 -45.91 -30.22 13.59
CA LYS A 22 -47.36 -30.00 13.53
C LYS A 22 -47.73 -28.98 14.57
N GLU A 23 -48.56 -27.99 14.20
CA GLU A 23 -49.19 -27.12 15.20
C GLU A 23 -50.09 -27.98 16.08
N THR A 24 -49.61 -28.34 17.25
CA THR A 24 -50.42 -28.89 18.31
C THR A 24 -51.14 -27.72 18.96
N SER A 25 -52.21 -27.22 18.38
CA SER A 25 -53.16 -26.38 19.07
C SER A 25 -53.83 -27.30 20.13
N LEU A 26 -53.27 -27.26 21.36
CA LEU A 26 -53.88 -27.94 22.53
C LEU A 26 -55.16 -27.18 22.99
N GLN A 27 -55.97 -26.74 22.08
CA GLN A 27 -57.33 -26.32 22.42
C GLN A 27 -58.23 -27.53 22.23
N TYR A 28 -58.37 -28.28 23.33
CA TYR A 28 -59.38 -29.31 23.47
C TYR A 28 -60.80 -28.65 23.52
N TYR A 29 -61.32 -28.22 22.37
CA TYR A 29 -62.73 -27.95 22.23
C TYR A 29 -63.42 -29.26 21.93
N SER A 30 -64.36 -29.65 22.78
CA SER A 30 -65.15 -30.90 22.71
C SER A 30 -65.95 -31.06 21.40
N TRP A 31 -65.99 -30.03 20.54
CA TRP A 31 -66.77 -29.99 19.29
C TRP A 31 -65.87 -29.95 18.04
N ASN A 32 -64.59 -30.18 18.18
CA ASN A 32 -63.62 -30.11 17.05
C ASN A 32 -63.88 -31.20 15.98
N GLU A 33 -64.61 -32.26 16.31
CA GLU A 33 -64.99 -33.32 15.36
C GLU A 33 -66.14 -32.93 14.39
N MET A 34 -66.91 -31.87 14.72
CA MET A 34 -68.00 -31.41 13.87
C MET A 34 -67.63 -30.34 12.85
N ILE A 35 -66.40 -29.81 12.90
CA ILE A 35 -65.94 -28.78 11.92
C ILE A 35 -65.47 -29.50 10.64
N PRO A 36 -66.09 -29.22 9.47
CA PRO A 36 -65.66 -29.83 8.24
C PRO A 36 -64.21 -29.38 7.92
N LYS A 37 -63.37 -30.33 7.60
CA LYS A 37 -61.98 -30.05 7.21
C LYS A 37 -62.00 -29.25 5.90
N ASP A 38 -61.67 -27.95 5.98
CA ASP A 38 -61.54 -27.13 4.78
C ASP A 38 -60.20 -27.37 4.12
N ARG A 39 -60.25 -27.75 2.83
CA ARG A 39 -59.05 -27.98 1.99
C ARG A 39 -58.25 -26.68 1.78
N LEU A 40 -58.92 -25.54 1.70
CA LEU A 40 -58.26 -24.23 1.52
C LEU A 40 -57.42 -23.85 2.73
N SER A 41 -57.94 -24.02 3.95
CA SER A 41 -57.20 -23.76 5.18
C SER A 41 -55.94 -24.62 5.30
N SER A 42 -56.05 -25.89 4.91
CA SER A 42 -54.89 -26.83 4.91
C SER A 42 -53.82 -26.41 3.91
N ILE A 43 -54.21 -25.90 2.72
CA ILE A 43 -53.28 -25.40 1.72
C ILE A 43 -52.56 -24.14 2.22
N ILE A 44 -53.30 -23.19 2.81
CA ILE A 44 -52.74 -21.95 3.39
C ILE A 44 -51.73 -22.26 4.48
N ALA A 45 -52.08 -23.19 5.40
CA ALA A 45 -51.14 -23.59 6.46
C ALA A 45 -49.84 -24.18 5.93
N ILE A 46 -49.91 -24.98 4.85
CA ILE A 46 -48.70 -25.51 4.19
C ILE A 46 -47.87 -24.38 3.56
N ILE A 47 -48.52 -23.42 2.86
CA ILE A 47 -47.84 -22.27 2.26
C ILE A 47 -47.14 -21.42 3.31
N LEU A 48 -47.79 -21.15 4.45
CA LEU A 48 -47.18 -20.40 5.54
C LEU A 48 -45.93 -21.10 6.11
N LYS A 49 -45.98 -22.43 6.24
CA LYS A 49 -44.80 -23.23 6.65
C LYS A 49 -43.66 -23.17 5.64
N PHE A 50 -43.98 -23.20 4.35
CA PHE A 50 -42.99 -23.04 3.29
C PHE A 50 -42.34 -21.65 3.32
N ILE A 51 -43.11 -20.58 3.51
CA ILE A 51 -42.60 -19.21 3.64
C ILE A 51 -41.67 -19.11 4.87
N ALA A 52 -42.08 -19.66 6.02
CA ALA A 52 -41.27 -19.65 7.23
C ALA A 52 -39.93 -20.40 7.03
N THR A 53 -39.97 -21.55 6.37
CA THR A 53 -38.75 -22.31 6.02
C THR A 53 -37.85 -21.49 5.09
N LEU A 54 -38.40 -20.83 4.07
CA LEU A 54 -37.65 -20.02 3.13
C LEU A 54 -36.98 -18.80 3.81
N ILE A 55 -37.67 -18.19 4.78
CA ILE A 55 -37.10 -17.13 5.62
C ILE A 55 -35.87 -17.63 6.36
N LEU A 56 -35.95 -18.78 7.02
CA LEU A 56 -34.82 -19.35 7.75
C LEU A 56 -33.65 -19.69 6.83
N ILE A 57 -33.93 -20.27 5.66
CA ILE A 57 -32.89 -20.57 4.66
C ILE A 57 -32.18 -19.27 4.20
N THR A 58 -32.96 -18.22 3.86
CA THR A 58 -32.35 -16.95 3.40
C THR A 58 -31.56 -16.25 4.50
N ILE A 59 -31.94 -16.36 5.76
CA ILE A 59 -31.18 -15.83 6.89
C ILE A 59 -29.86 -16.62 7.06
N ILE A 60 -29.93 -17.97 7.05
CA ILE A 60 -28.73 -18.82 7.19
C ILE A 60 -27.75 -18.56 6.04
N VAL A 61 -28.23 -18.45 4.81
CA VAL A 61 -27.42 -18.12 3.65
C VAL A 61 -26.84 -16.71 3.78
N GLY A 62 -27.60 -15.73 4.23
CA GLY A 62 -27.13 -14.37 4.48
C GLY A 62 -26.01 -14.32 5.54
N LEU A 63 -26.18 -15.07 6.64
CA LEU A 63 -25.17 -15.19 7.71
C LEU A 63 -23.88 -15.91 7.25
N SER A 64 -23.96 -16.76 6.22
CA SER A 64 -22.76 -17.38 5.64
C SER A 64 -21.84 -16.41 4.91
N GLY A 65 -22.27 -15.15 4.69
CA GLY A 65 -21.51 -14.08 4.06
C GLY A 65 -21.17 -14.34 2.59
N PRO A 66 -22.17 -14.52 1.69
CA PRO A 66 -21.91 -14.75 0.29
C PRO A 66 -21.34 -13.49 -0.35
N HIS A 67 -20.14 -13.58 -0.95
CA HIS A 67 -19.50 -12.47 -1.65
C HIS A 67 -18.86 -12.94 -2.96
N SER A 68 -18.67 -12.03 -3.91
CA SER A 68 -17.92 -12.34 -5.12
C SER A 68 -16.42 -12.34 -4.82
N GLN A 69 -15.65 -13.10 -5.60
CA GLN A 69 -14.19 -13.07 -5.47
C GLN A 69 -13.66 -11.67 -5.77
N GLN A 70 -12.68 -11.24 -4.99
CA GLN A 70 -11.89 -10.06 -5.30
C GLN A 70 -11.24 -10.27 -6.67
N ARG A 71 -11.35 -9.26 -7.52
CA ARG A 71 -10.72 -9.25 -8.84
C ARG A 71 -9.60 -8.24 -8.85
N GLU A 72 -8.45 -8.65 -9.35
CA GLU A 72 -7.37 -7.75 -9.68
C GLU A 72 -7.55 -7.30 -11.13
N ILE A 73 -7.72 -5.99 -11.32
CA ILE A 73 -7.81 -5.40 -12.66
C ILE A 73 -6.51 -4.65 -12.91
N GLU A 74 -5.84 -4.99 -14.02
CA GLU A 74 -4.69 -4.24 -14.50
C GLU A 74 -5.17 -2.86 -14.99
N LYS A 75 -4.64 -1.81 -14.38
CA LYS A 75 -4.88 -0.43 -14.79
C LYS A 75 -3.58 0.21 -15.25
N ILE A 76 -3.68 1.10 -16.22
CA ILE A 76 -2.58 1.96 -16.63
C ILE A 76 -2.77 3.29 -15.93
N GLY A 77 -1.80 3.69 -15.15
CA GLY A 77 -1.75 4.98 -14.47
C GLY A 77 -0.42 5.67 -14.70
N ILE A 78 -0.26 6.86 -14.16
CA ILE A 78 1.02 7.57 -14.15
C ILE A 78 1.63 7.39 -12.77
N GLY A 79 2.87 6.89 -12.74
CA GLY A 79 3.58 6.65 -11.49
C GLY A 79 4.96 6.04 -11.73
N ALA A 80 5.62 5.63 -10.64
CA ALA A 80 6.91 4.95 -10.65
C ALA A 80 7.06 4.00 -9.46
N GLN A 81 7.98 3.05 -9.59
CA GLN A 81 8.54 2.30 -8.46
C GLN A 81 9.79 3.06 -8.00
N ILE A 82 9.77 3.60 -6.78
CA ILE A 82 10.82 4.48 -6.26
C ILE A 82 11.45 3.88 -5.01
N GLY A 83 12.75 3.64 -5.06
CA GLY A 83 13.57 3.29 -3.90
C GLY A 83 14.18 4.55 -3.30
N LEU A 84 13.79 4.90 -2.08
CA LEU A 84 14.42 5.98 -1.32
C LEU A 84 15.63 5.42 -0.57
N VAL A 85 16.83 5.89 -0.87
CA VAL A 85 18.09 5.48 -0.22
C VAL A 85 18.64 6.68 0.50
N LEU A 86 18.47 6.70 1.83
CA LEU A 86 18.75 7.86 2.67
C LEU A 86 20.00 7.62 3.52
N ASP A 87 20.94 8.55 3.40
CA ASP A 87 22.11 8.62 4.26
C ASP A 87 21.74 9.05 5.67
N ARG A 88 22.24 8.31 6.65
CA ARG A 88 22.08 8.57 8.07
C ARG A 88 23.42 8.75 8.77
N SER A 89 24.43 9.18 8.05
CA SER A 89 25.73 9.52 8.61
C SER A 89 25.67 10.80 9.46
N ALA A 90 26.64 10.98 10.35
CA ALA A 90 26.68 12.11 11.29
C ALA A 90 26.66 13.48 10.59
N SER A 91 27.24 13.58 9.40
CA SER A 91 27.23 14.81 8.60
C SER A 91 25.85 15.23 8.09
N MET A 92 24.85 14.33 8.12
CA MET A 92 23.45 14.65 7.80
C MET A 92 22.75 15.41 8.92
N ASP A 93 23.27 15.40 10.14
CA ASP A 93 22.75 16.20 11.26
C ASP A 93 23.33 17.61 11.30
N ASP A 94 24.33 17.90 10.44
CA ASP A 94 24.80 19.26 10.26
C ASP A 94 23.69 20.15 9.66
N PRO A 95 23.54 21.39 10.15
CA PRO A 95 22.58 22.32 9.56
C PRO A 95 23.01 22.73 8.15
N PHE A 96 22.04 22.99 7.28
CA PHE A 96 22.32 23.80 6.10
C PHE A 96 22.86 25.15 6.56
N ALA A 97 23.96 25.63 5.97
CA ALA A 97 24.46 26.94 6.25
C ALA A 97 23.41 27.97 5.83
N GLY A 98 22.82 28.67 6.81
CA GLY A 98 21.93 29.79 6.55
C GLY A 98 22.67 30.91 5.84
N LYS A 99 21.99 31.70 5.03
CA LYS A 99 22.56 32.91 4.39
C LYS A 99 23.00 33.98 5.42
N ASP A 100 22.46 33.89 6.65
CA ASP A 100 22.81 34.73 7.80
C ASP A 100 23.54 33.88 8.82
N GLU A 101 24.79 34.19 9.12
CA GLU A 101 25.62 33.53 10.14
C GLU A 101 24.99 33.54 11.55
N SER A 102 23.95 34.34 11.77
CA SER A 102 23.25 34.45 13.05
C SER A 102 22.08 33.47 13.23
N LYS A 103 21.68 32.70 12.20
CA LYS A 103 20.55 31.74 12.26
C LYS A 103 21.06 30.35 12.04
N VAL A 104 20.91 29.50 13.03
CA VAL A 104 21.11 28.05 12.88
C VAL A 104 20.16 27.55 11.81
N GLY A 105 20.68 27.04 10.69
CA GLY A 105 19.88 26.48 9.60
C GLY A 105 19.14 25.21 10.02
N GLU A 106 18.14 24.82 9.25
CA GLU A 106 17.47 23.51 9.40
C GLU A 106 18.49 22.39 9.15
N MET A 107 18.47 21.34 9.97
CA MET A 107 19.32 20.14 9.76
C MET A 107 19.03 19.50 8.41
N LYS A 108 20.06 19.02 7.71
CA LYS A 108 19.90 18.36 6.38
C LYS A 108 18.96 17.17 6.46
N SER A 109 19.08 16.34 7.51
CA SER A 109 18.19 15.19 7.73
C SER A 109 16.74 15.59 7.93
N ALA A 110 16.46 16.66 8.68
CA ALA A 110 15.11 17.16 8.93
C ALA A 110 14.49 17.77 7.66
N ALA A 111 15.25 18.58 6.92
CA ALA A 111 14.80 19.14 5.64
C ALA A 111 14.51 18.05 4.62
N ALA A 112 15.39 17.04 4.52
CA ALA A 112 15.19 15.88 3.65
C ALA A 112 13.91 15.13 4.01
N ALA A 113 13.70 14.81 5.28
CA ALA A 113 12.49 14.10 5.74
C ALA A 113 11.20 14.89 5.44
N ARG A 114 11.22 16.19 5.65
CA ARG A 114 10.08 17.07 5.34
C ARG A 114 9.77 17.08 3.86
N LEU A 115 10.77 17.37 3.02
CA LEU A 115 10.59 17.49 1.56
C LEU A 115 10.25 16.16 0.90
N ILE A 116 10.82 15.04 1.38
CA ILE A 116 10.42 13.70 0.93
C ILE A 116 8.97 13.40 1.34
N THR A 117 8.54 13.81 2.53
CA THR A 117 7.14 13.66 2.95
C THR A 117 6.20 14.41 2.02
N ASP A 118 6.54 15.65 1.63
CA ASP A 118 5.77 16.44 0.67
C ASP A 118 5.75 15.79 -0.72
N PHE A 119 6.89 15.25 -1.16
CA PHE A 119 6.99 14.48 -2.39
C PHE A 119 6.07 13.25 -2.39
N VAL A 120 6.10 12.44 -1.31
CA VAL A 120 5.22 11.26 -1.15
C VAL A 120 3.75 11.66 -1.22
N ASN A 121 3.37 12.76 -0.56
CA ASN A 121 2.00 13.25 -0.57
C ASN A 121 1.53 13.70 -1.96
N SER A 122 2.43 14.26 -2.78
CA SER A 122 2.13 14.73 -4.13
C SER A 122 1.91 13.60 -5.15
N ARG A 123 2.34 12.38 -4.84
CA ARG A 123 2.29 11.21 -5.72
C ARG A 123 1.10 10.32 -5.39
N LYS A 124 0.32 9.89 -6.39
CA LYS A 124 -0.92 9.11 -6.16
C LYS A 124 -0.77 7.61 -6.38
N ASN A 125 -0.01 7.20 -7.40
CA ASN A 125 0.02 5.81 -7.88
C ASN A 125 1.43 5.20 -7.81
N ASP A 126 2.32 5.78 -7.01
CA ASP A 126 3.67 5.29 -6.87
C ASP A 126 3.75 4.18 -5.82
N MET A 127 4.65 3.24 -6.08
CA MET A 127 5.14 2.32 -5.06
C MET A 127 6.49 2.82 -4.58
N MET A 128 6.62 3.07 -3.29
CA MET A 128 7.87 3.53 -2.69
C MET A 128 8.37 2.55 -1.65
N GLY A 129 9.66 2.28 -1.68
CA GLY A 129 10.37 1.54 -0.65
C GLY A 129 11.48 2.39 -0.06
N MET A 130 12.02 1.97 1.06
CA MET A 130 13.02 2.75 1.77
C MET A 130 14.15 1.91 2.34
N VAL A 131 15.35 2.39 2.09
CA VAL A 131 16.60 1.91 2.68
C VAL A 131 17.26 3.10 3.37
N SER A 132 17.72 2.91 4.59
CA SER A 132 18.59 3.85 5.28
C SER A 132 19.97 3.24 5.39
N PHE A 133 21.02 4.02 5.26
CA PHE A 133 22.37 3.52 5.38
C PHE A 133 23.29 4.46 6.19
N SER A 134 24.29 3.86 6.80
CA SER A 134 25.43 4.50 7.41
C SER A 134 26.65 3.60 7.17
N ASN A 135 27.20 2.94 8.16
CA ASN A 135 28.22 1.89 8.02
C ASN A 135 27.69 0.66 7.25
N SER A 136 26.42 0.34 7.43
CA SER A 136 25.70 -0.72 6.73
C SER A 136 24.33 -0.23 6.31
N ALA A 137 23.74 -0.88 5.30
CA ALA A 137 22.38 -0.58 4.89
C ALA A 137 21.35 -1.32 5.76
N MET A 138 20.27 -0.61 6.08
CA MET A 138 19.10 -1.14 6.76
C MET A 138 17.91 -1.10 5.80
N TYR A 139 17.31 -2.25 5.57
CA TYR A 139 16.06 -2.37 4.82
C TYR A 139 14.91 -1.91 5.71
N VAL A 140 14.39 -0.70 5.49
CA VAL A 140 13.38 -0.08 6.35
C VAL A 140 11.96 -0.44 5.92
N LEU A 141 11.67 -0.32 4.62
CA LEU A 141 10.33 -0.55 4.08
C LEU A 141 10.42 -1.16 2.68
N PRO A 142 9.71 -2.27 2.40
CA PRO A 142 9.55 -2.78 1.04
C PRO A 142 8.77 -1.81 0.15
N LEU A 143 8.84 -2.01 -1.17
CA LEU A 143 8.01 -1.25 -2.11
C LEU A 143 6.52 -1.44 -1.77
N THR A 144 5.85 -0.35 -1.45
CA THR A 144 4.43 -0.30 -1.07
C THR A 144 3.78 0.98 -1.59
N ASP A 145 2.47 0.95 -1.79
CA ASP A 145 1.62 2.09 -2.11
C ASP A 145 1.03 2.77 -0.85
N ASN A 146 1.28 2.20 0.32
CA ASN A 146 0.80 2.74 1.59
C ASN A 146 1.57 3.99 2.02
N LYS A 147 1.03 5.17 1.68
CA LYS A 147 1.65 6.47 1.99
C LYS A 147 1.95 6.67 3.48
N ASN A 148 1.06 6.22 4.36
CA ASN A 148 1.26 6.38 5.80
C ASN A 148 2.47 5.58 6.29
N ALA A 149 2.66 4.36 5.76
CA ALA A 149 3.84 3.55 6.07
C ALA A 149 5.12 4.20 5.55
N ILE A 150 5.10 4.76 4.33
CA ILE A 150 6.25 5.46 3.73
C ILE A 150 6.61 6.69 4.56
N ILE A 151 5.64 7.53 4.92
CA ILE A 151 5.87 8.73 5.73
C ILE A 151 6.39 8.38 7.13
N ALA A 152 5.85 7.31 7.75
CA ALA A 152 6.34 6.83 9.03
C ALA A 152 7.80 6.35 8.95
N ALA A 153 8.17 5.62 7.88
CA ALA A 153 9.53 5.18 7.62
C ALA A 153 10.49 6.38 7.44
N VAL A 154 10.09 7.39 6.65
CA VAL A 154 10.87 8.61 6.43
C VAL A 154 11.11 9.35 7.75
N ARG A 155 10.09 9.51 8.58
CA ARG A 155 10.22 10.15 9.89
C ARG A 155 11.09 9.37 10.87
N ALA A 156 11.01 8.04 10.84
CA ALA A 156 11.83 7.18 11.69
C ALA A 156 13.33 7.26 11.37
N THR A 157 13.70 7.62 10.12
CA THR A 157 15.09 7.77 9.70
C THR A 157 15.68 9.14 10.00
N ALA A 158 14.85 10.15 10.28
CA ALA A 158 15.29 11.48 10.72
C ALA A 158 15.79 11.51 12.18
N GLY A 159 16.12 10.36 12.78
CA GLY A 159 16.65 10.25 14.14
C GLY A 159 18.17 10.36 14.21
N ASN A 160 18.71 10.03 15.40
CA ASN A 160 20.15 10.16 15.70
C ASN A 160 21.06 9.56 14.62
N ALA A 161 22.03 10.35 14.18
CA ALA A 161 23.02 9.96 13.20
C ALA A 161 23.93 8.81 13.69
N LEU A 162 24.42 8.05 12.73
CA LEU A 162 25.37 6.97 12.96
C LEU A 162 26.71 7.31 12.31
N PHE A 163 27.78 6.75 12.85
CA PHE A 163 29.12 6.98 12.30
C PHE A 163 29.34 6.19 11.00
N GLN A 164 30.18 6.71 10.13
CA GLN A 164 30.59 6.15 8.83
C GLN A 164 29.51 6.16 7.75
N THR A 165 29.97 6.08 6.48
CA THR A 165 29.11 6.17 5.29
C THR A 165 29.52 5.10 4.27
N ASN A 166 28.64 4.13 4.04
CA ASN A 166 28.82 3.06 3.06
C ASN A 166 27.73 3.15 1.97
N ILE A 167 27.95 4.02 1.00
CA ILE A 167 27.03 4.26 -0.11
C ILE A 167 26.81 2.99 -0.94
N GLY A 168 27.86 2.18 -1.13
CA GLY A 168 27.76 0.92 -1.88
C GLY A 168 26.76 -0.05 -1.27
N SER A 169 26.77 -0.21 0.06
CA SER A 169 25.78 -1.00 0.77
C SER A 169 24.37 -0.43 0.61
N GLY A 170 24.20 0.90 0.70
CA GLY A 170 22.93 1.59 0.47
C GLY A 170 22.35 1.32 -0.92
N LEU A 171 23.17 1.48 -1.96
CA LEU A 171 22.73 1.28 -3.34
C LEU A 171 22.43 -0.18 -3.69
N THR A 172 23.23 -1.15 -3.20
CA THR A 172 22.95 -2.56 -3.42
C THR A 172 21.65 -2.99 -2.76
N THR A 173 21.40 -2.58 -1.50
CA THR A 173 20.13 -2.84 -0.80
C THR A 173 18.97 -2.07 -1.43
N GLY A 174 19.22 -0.84 -1.93
CA GLY A 174 18.24 -0.06 -2.68
C GLY A 174 17.80 -0.74 -3.98
N ALA A 175 18.73 -1.35 -4.71
CA ALA A 175 18.41 -2.15 -5.91
C ALA A 175 17.66 -3.44 -5.55
N GLU A 176 17.93 -4.05 -4.41
CA GLU A 176 17.22 -5.25 -3.93
C GLU A 176 15.72 -5.02 -3.72
N LEU A 177 15.29 -3.78 -3.42
CA LEU A 177 13.86 -3.43 -3.31
C LEU A 177 13.06 -3.86 -4.55
N PHE A 178 13.68 -3.84 -5.73
CA PHE A 178 13.02 -4.15 -7.00
C PHE A 178 13.12 -5.61 -7.42
N SER A 179 13.92 -6.43 -6.73
CA SER A 179 14.22 -7.82 -7.14
C SER A 179 12.99 -8.74 -7.12
N LYS A 180 12.05 -8.49 -6.21
CA LYS A 180 10.86 -9.32 -5.99
C LYS A 180 9.56 -8.69 -6.52
N VAL A 181 9.65 -7.53 -7.15
CA VAL A 181 8.47 -6.78 -7.63
C VAL A 181 8.45 -6.83 -9.14
N PRO A 182 7.28 -7.12 -9.77
CA PRO A 182 7.15 -7.08 -11.22
C PRO A 182 7.53 -5.72 -11.79
N ASP A 183 8.15 -5.73 -12.99
CA ASP A 183 8.49 -4.49 -13.68
C ASP A 183 7.22 -3.77 -14.13
N SER A 184 6.99 -2.57 -13.61
CA SER A 184 5.86 -1.72 -13.99
C SER A 184 6.22 -0.69 -15.07
N GLY A 185 7.47 -0.67 -15.54
CA GLY A 185 7.96 0.19 -16.62
C GLY A 185 8.70 1.46 -16.17
N SER A 186 8.69 1.83 -14.90
CA SER A 186 9.50 2.93 -14.36
C SER A 186 10.06 2.57 -13.00
N ARG A 187 11.37 2.47 -12.89
CA ARG A 187 12.10 2.18 -11.66
C ARG A 187 13.15 3.24 -11.43
N ALA A 188 13.14 3.84 -10.24
CA ALA A 188 14.09 4.87 -9.87
C ALA A 188 14.61 4.66 -8.44
N VAL A 189 15.88 4.92 -8.24
CA VAL A 189 16.50 5.08 -6.91
C VAL A 189 16.82 6.55 -6.72
N ILE A 190 16.34 7.12 -5.62
CA ILE A 190 16.70 8.47 -5.18
C ILE A 190 17.65 8.31 -4.01
N LEU A 191 18.93 8.60 -4.26
CA LEU A 191 19.99 8.60 -3.25
C LEU A 191 20.15 10.01 -2.69
N LEU A 192 19.94 10.18 -1.39
CA LEU A 192 20.30 11.40 -0.65
C LEU A 192 21.51 11.11 0.22
N SER A 193 22.59 11.84 -0.01
CA SER A 193 23.85 11.71 0.72
C SER A 193 24.64 13.01 0.62
N ASP A 194 25.56 13.25 1.53
CA ASP A 194 26.51 14.36 1.43
C ASP A 194 27.72 14.03 0.52
N GLY A 195 27.79 12.83 -0.04
CA GLY A 195 28.85 12.42 -0.98
C GLY A 195 30.14 11.93 -0.31
N ALA A 196 30.16 11.78 1.00
CA ALA A 196 31.31 11.29 1.74
C ALA A 196 31.36 9.76 1.74
N GLY A 197 31.97 9.14 0.74
CA GLY A 197 32.14 7.68 0.71
C GLY A 197 32.84 7.20 -0.55
N ARG A 198 33.49 6.05 -0.45
CA ARG A 198 34.10 5.34 -1.58
C ARG A 198 33.47 3.97 -1.71
N ILE A 199 33.37 3.47 -2.94
CA ILE A 199 32.81 2.15 -3.25
C ILE A 199 33.95 1.30 -3.80
N ASP A 200 34.19 0.14 -3.21
CA ASP A 200 35.18 -0.81 -3.71
C ASP A 200 34.80 -1.37 -5.09
N ALA A 201 35.76 -1.83 -5.85
CA ALA A 201 35.58 -2.26 -7.22
C ALA A 201 34.57 -3.43 -7.37
N ALA A 202 34.57 -4.38 -6.42
CA ALA A 202 33.64 -5.51 -6.46
C ALA A 202 32.19 -5.05 -6.27
N THR A 203 31.95 -4.12 -5.35
CA THR A 203 30.64 -3.51 -5.13
C THR A 203 30.22 -2.64 -6.30
N GLN A 204 31.15 -1.91 -6.95
CA GLN A 204 30.86 -1.15 -8.16
C GLN A 204 30.33 -2.04 -9.30
N GLU A 205 30.98 -3.18 -9.58
CA GLU A 205 30.52 -4.13 -10.59
C GLU A 205 29.13 -4.71 -10.24
N LYS A 206 28.91 -5.03 -8.99
CA LYS A 206 27.60 -5.49 -8.52
C LYS A 206 26.49 -4.46 -8.73
N ILE A 207 26.75 -3.19 -8.44
CA ILE A 207 25.81 -2.09 -8.67
C ILE A 207 25.52 -1.93 -10.16
N LYS A 208 26.56 -1.95 -11.03
CA LYS A 208 26.39 -1.87 -12.48
C LYS A 208 25.50 -2.98 -13.02
N ASP A 209 25.75 -4.23 -12.59
CA ASP A 209 24.92 -5.39 -12.99
C ASP A 209 23.45 -5.20 -12.58
N TRP A 210 23.21 -4.86 -11.32
CA TRP A 210 21.86 -4.74 -10.80
C TRP A 210 21.08 -3.60 -11.43
N PHE A 211 21.70 -2.41 -11.53
CA PHE A 211 21.03 -1.25 -12.12
C PHE A 211 20.75 -1.45 -13.61
N GLY A 212 21.68 -2.04 -14.35
CA GLY A 212 21.49 -2.37 -15.77
C GLY A 212 20.41 -3.44 -15.98
N ARG A 213 20.47 -4.55 -15.26
CA ARG A 213 19.53 -5.67 -15.37
C ARG A 213 18.10 -5.30 -14.95
N LEU A 214 17.97 -4.54 -13.87
CA LEU A 214 16.66 -4.11 -13.35
C LEU A 214 16.17 -2.80 -13.99
N LYS A 215 16.96 -2.17 -14.86
CA LYS A 215 16.66 -0.90 -15.56
C LYS A 215 16.31 0.23 -14.59
N ILE A 216 17.10 0.38 -13.54
CA ILE A 216 16.88 1.36 -12.49
C ILE A 216 17.54 2.68 -12.85
N SER A 217 16.78 3.78 -12.91
CA SER A 217 17.33 5.13 -13.03
C SER A 217 17.90 5.58 -11.68
N LEU A 218 19.10 6.17 -11.66
CA LEU A 218 19.70 6.70 -10.44
C LEU A 218 19.59 8.23 -10.41
N TYR A 219 18.98 8.75 -9.36
CA TYR A 219 18.97 10.17 -9.03
C TYR A 219 19.77 10.39 -7.76
N TRP A 220 20.88 11.10 -7.86
CA TRP A 220 21.71 11.40 -6.70
C TRP A 220 21.59 12.86 -6.30
N ILE A 221 21.10 13.11 -5.12
CA ILE A 221 21.01 14.46 -4.52
C ILE A 221 22.11 14.58 -3.48
N VAL A 222 23.10 15.41 -3.78
CA VAL A 222 24.23 15.69 -2.88
C VAL A 222 23.88 16.88 -2.01
N LEU A 223 23.82 16.65 -0.69
CA LEU A 223 23.55 17.68 0.30
C LEU A 223 24.88 18.28 0.77
N ARG A 224 25.35 19.32 0.09
CA ARG A 224 26.65 19.92 0.40
C ARG A 224 26.53 21.16 1.26
N GLN A 225 27.67 21.53 1.89
CA GLN A 225 27.81 22.83 2.54
C GLN A 225 28.15 23.90 1.51
N PRO A 226 27.71 25.16 1.68
CA PRO A 226 28.09 26.28 0.83
C PRO A 226 29.62 26.45 0.79
N GLY A 227 30.14 26.64 -0.42
CA GLY A 227 31.58 26.74 -0.63
C GLY A 227 32.35 25.41 -0.66
N GLY A 228 31.65 24.26 -0.47
CA GLY A 228 32.24 22.92 -0.66
C GLY A 228 32.57 22.63 -2.10
N ILE A 229 33.31 21.54 -2.34
CA ILE A 229 33.70 21.11 -3.69
C ILE A 229 32.45 20.67 -4.45
N SER A 230 32.22 21.26 -5.64
CA SER A 230 31.14 20.84 -6.53
C SER A 230 31.47 19.53 -7.24
N ILE A 231 30.49 18.62 -7.32
CA ILE A 231 30.61 17.38 -8.10
C ILE A 231 30.67 17.65 -9.63
N PHE A 232 30.29 18.85 -10.03
CA PHE A 232 30.36 19.29 -11.44
C PHE A 232 31.66 20.04 -11.77
N ASN A 233 32.57 20.18 -10.81
CA ASN A 233 33.83 20.87 -11.02
C ASN A 233 34.81 20.00 -11.87
N THR A 234 34.86 20.26 -13.15
CA THR A 234 35.76 19.59 -14.09
C THR A 234 37.20 20.10 -14.05
N SER A 235 37.45 21.21 -13.32
CA SER A 235 38.76 21.84 -13.23
C SER A 235 39.67 21.18 -12.17
N PHE A 236 39.12 20.22 -11.39
CA PHE A 236 39.89 19.49 -10.40
C PHE A 236 40.77 18.47 -11.09
N LYS A 237 41.96 18.89 -11.56
CA LYS A 237 43.02 17.97 -11.97
C LYS A 237 43.69 17.49 -10.69
N ALA A 238 43.60 16.20 -10.42
CA ALA A 238 44.44 15.58 -9.40
C ALA A 238 45.90 16.01 -9.71
N ARG A 239 46.56 16.66 -8.74
CA ARG A 239 48.03 16.73 -8.78
C ARG A 239 48.51 15.29 -8.69
N ASP A 240 49.64 14.99 -9.32
CA ASP A 240 50.12 13.61 -9.56
C ASP A 240 50.15 12.67 -8.30
N ASP A 241 49.97 13.19 -7.10
CA ASP A 241 49.96 12.43 -5.85
C ASP A 241 48.66 12.55 -5.02
N ASP A 242 47.67 13.35 -5.42
CA ASP A 242 46.43 13.53 -4.63
C ASP A 242 45.27 12.69 -5.18
N ALA A 243 44.68 11.82 -4.35
CA ALA A 243 43.44 11.11 -4.72
C ALA A 243 42.30 12.08 -4.98
N LEU A 244 41.47 11.78 -5.98
CA LEU A 244 40.26 12.56 -6.28
C LEU A 244 39.36 12.64 -5.03
N PRO A 245 38.69 13.78 -4.80
CA PRO A 245 37.67 13.90 -3.76
C PRO A 245 36.60 12.81 -3.94
N PRO A 246 36.17 12.14 -2.85
CA PRO A 246 35.25 11.00 -2.94
C PRO A 246 33.99 11.29 -3.73
N GLN A 247 33.42 12.49 -3.60
CA GLN A 247 32.21 12.90 -4.33
C GLN A 247 32.40 13.02 -5.84
N ILE A 248 33.59 13.38 -6.31
CA ILE A 248 33.93 13.45 -7.74
C ILE A 248 34.12 12.02 -8.27
N GLU A 249 34.83 11.17 -7.54
CA GLU A 249 35.02 9.76 -7.88
C GLU A 249 33.66 9.02 -7.99
N LEU A 250 32.74 9.26 -7.04
CA LEU A 250 31.39 8.72 -7.08
C LEU A 250 30.61 9.20 -8.29
N ASN A 251 30.69 10.49 -8.61
CA ASN A 251 30.00 11.06 -9.78
C ASN A 251 30.48 10.44 -11.10
N GLU A 252 31.79 10.22 -11.23
CA GLU A 252 32.36 9.53 -12.38
C GLU A 252 31.90 8.06 -12.46
N PHE A 253 31.91 7.37 -11.32
CA PHE A 253 31.37 6.02 -11.24
C PHE A 253 29.91 5.96 -11.65
N PHE A 254 29.06 6.83 -11.12
CA PHE A 254 27.61 6.85 -11.45
C PHE A 254 27.35 7.20 -12.92
N LYS A 255 28.17 8.05 -13.53
CA LYS A 255 28.12 8.29 -15.00
C LYS A 255 28.47 7.05 -15.82
N SER A 256 29.27 6.13 -15.25
CA SER A 256 29.65 4.87 -15.91
C SER A 256 28.61 3.75 -15.75
N LEU A 257 27.49 3.98 -15.06
CA LEU A 257 26.40 3.01 -14.95
C LEU A 257 25.72 2.78 -16.31
N ASN A 258 25.34 1.53 -16.58
CA ASN A 258 24.56 1.18 -17.79
C ASN A 258 23.06 1.51 -17.63
N SER A 259 22.75 2.59 -16.94
CA SER A 259 21.38 3.03 -16.61
C SER A 259 21.31 4.56 -16.58
N PRO A 260 20.13 5.17 -16.76
CA PRO A 260 19.98 6.61 -16.66
C PRO A 260 20.45 7.12 -15.29
N PHE A 261 21.30 8.14 -15.33
CA PHE A 261 21.85 8.78 -14.13
C PHE A 261 21.68 10.29 -14.20
N GLN A 262 21.30 10.89 -13.08
CA GLN A 262 21.31 12.34 -12.91
C GLN A 262 21.69 12.72 -11.49
N ALA A 263 22.62 13.69 -11.38
CA ALA A 263 23.05 14.25 -10.11
C ALA A 263 22.47 15.67 -9.92
N TYR A 264 22.23 16.01 -8.66
CA TYR A 264 21.81 17.32 -8.21
C TYR A 264 22.65 17.72 -7.00
N GLU A 265 22.91 19.02 -6.87
CA GLU A 265 23.50 19.58 -5.66
C GLU A 265 22.47 20.43 -4.93
N ALA A 266 22.40 20.27 -3.61
CA ALA A 266 21.54 21.05 -2.75
C ALA A 266 22.36 21.65 -1.59
N GLU A 267 22.44 22.96 -1.55
CA GLU A 267 23.12 23.73 -0.48
C GLU A 267 22.12 24.31 0.53
N ASP A 268 20.85 24.32 0.15
CA ASP A 268 19.74 24.84 0.98
C ASP A 268 18.46 24.03 0.72
N PRO A 269 17.44 24.14 1.60
CA PRO A 269 16.17 23.44 1.40
C PRO A 269 15.43 23.79 0.10
N LYS A 270 15.66 24.99 -0.48
CA LYS A 270 15.00 25.40 -1.74
C LYS A 270 15.60 24.69 -2.93
N THR A 271 16.93 24.54 -2.97
CA THR A 271 17.62 23.78 -4.02
C THR A 271 17.31 22.29 -3.92
N LEU A 272 17.19 21.73 -2.72
CA LEU A 272 16.73 20.38 -2.50
C LEU A 272 15.28 20.17 -3.01
N GLN A 273 14.39 21.12 -2.72
CA GLN A 273 13.02 21.07 -3.23
C GLN A 273 12.97 21.07 -4.75
N LYS A 274 13.74 21.92 -5.42
CA LYS A 274 13.81 21.96 -6.89
C LYS A 274 14.31 20.66 -7.49
N ALA A 275 15.32 20.02 -6.87
CA ALA A 275 15.80 18.72 -7.30
C ALA A 275 14.71 17.64 -7.22
N ILE A 276 13.98 17.60 -6.12
CA ILE A 276 12.86 16.68 -5.92
C ILE A 276 11.72 16.94 -6.91
N GLU A 277 11.39 18.21 -7.19
CA GLU A 277 10.36 18.59 -8.16
C GLU A 277 10.75 18.17 -9.60
N ASP A 278 12.02 18.33 -9.99
CA ASP A 278 12.51 17.89 -11.30
C ASP A 278 12.44 16.35 -11.44
N ILE A 279 12.85 15.60 -10.42
CA ILE A 279 12.70 14.15 -10.37
C ILE A 279 11.21 13.77 -10.47
N ASN A 280 10.35 14.47 -9.75
CA ASN A 280 8.90 14.25 -9.79
C ASN A 280 8.34 14.37 -11.21
N GLN A 281 8.80 15.34 -12.00
CA GLN A 281 8.36 15.51 -13.38
C GLN A 281 8.91 14.41 -14.31
N LYS A 282 10.18 14.03 -14.14
CA LYS A 282 10.85 13.02 -14.97
C LYS A 282 10.32 11.61 -14.78
N GLU A 283 9.91 11.27 -13.58
CA GLU A 283 9.41 9.94 -13.22
C GLU A 283 7.86 9.85 -13.24
N LYS A 284 7.16 10.77 -13.92
CA LYS A 284 5.75 10.64 -14.29
C LYS A 284 5.61 9.84 -15.57
N LYS A 285 5.80 8.53 -15.49
CA LYS A 285 5.70 7.61 -16.63
C LYS A 285 4.44 6.74 -16.53
N PRO A 286 3.88 6.27 -17.66
CA PRO A 286 2.79 5.30 -17.60
C PRO A 286 3.30 3.99 -16.97
N ILE A 287 2.62 3.54 -15.93
CA ILE A 287 2.88 2.28 -15.25
C ILE A 287 1.64 1.40 -15.25
N LYS A 288 1.86 0.10 -15.21
CA LYS A 288 0.81 -0.90 -14.99
C LYS A 288 0.76 -1.24 -13.50
N TYR A 289 -0.40 -1.09 -12.90
CA TYR A 289 -0.63 -1.47 -11.51
C TYR A 289 -1.91 -2.30 -11.39
N PHE A 290 -1.96 -3.16 -10.38
CA PHE A 290 -3.13 -3.99 -10.11
C PHE A 290 -3.97 -3.34 -9.01
N GLU A 291 -5.20 -2.98 -9.36
CA GLU A 291 -6.18 -2.51 -8.39
C GLU A 291 -7.05 -3.67 -7.95
N LYS A 292 -7.09 -3.91 -6.64
CA LYS A 292 -7.96 -4.91 -6.04
C LYS A 292 -9.37 -4.32 -5.88
N ILE A 293 -10.29 -4.78 -6.72
CA ILE A 293 -11.69 -4.45 -6.54
C ILE A 293 -12.25 -5.36 -5.45
N PRO A 294 -12.78 -4.79 -4.35
CA PRO A 294 -13.42 -5.59 -3.32
C PRO A 294 -14.58 -6.37 -3.90
N GLY A 295 -14.72 -7.61 -3.46
CA GLY A 295 -15.85 -8.45 -3.86
C GLY A 295 -17.16 -7.84 -3.40
N GLN A 296 -18.20 -7.93 -4.23
CA GLN A 296 -19.54 -7.45 -3.90
C GLN A 296 -20.14 -8.38 -2.85
N ASP A 297 -20.65 -7.80 -1.75
CA ASP A 297 -21.33 -8.52 -0.69
C ASP A 297 -22.81 -8.70 -1.03
N TYR A 298 -23.26 -9.95 -1.03
CA TYR A 298 -24.66 -10.31 -1.29
C TYR A 298 -25.46 -10.58 -0.01
N SER A 299 -24.86 -10.52 1.17
CA SER A 299 -25.52 -10.74 2.45
C SER A 299 -26.70 -9.80 2.65
N THR A 300 -26.54 -8.53 2.28
CA THR A 300 -27.60 -7.51 2.37
C THR A 300 -28.83 -7.92 1.55
N HIS A 301 -28.66 -8.46 0.36
CA HIS A 301 -29.79 -8.90 -0.47
C HIS A 301 -30.52 -10.09 0.18
N CYS A 302 -29.81 -11.02 0.79
CA CYS A 302 -30.41 -12.14 1.52
C CYS A 302 -31.25 -11.63 2.72
N PHE A 303 -30.74 -10.67 3.49
CA PHE A 303 -31.48 -10.12 4.62
C PHE A 303 -32.72 -9.30 4.20
N VAL A 304 -32.59 -8.51 3.12
CA VAL A 304 -33.74 -7.78 2.55
C VAL A 304 -34.84 -8.74 2.06
N THR A 305 -34.47 -9.82 1.36
CA THR A 305 -35.45 -10.83 0.93
C THR A 305 -36.08 -11.55 2.10
N ALA A 306 -35.32 -11.89 3.14
CA ALA A 306 -35.87 -12.48 4.38
C ALA A 306 -36.85 -11.53 5.08
N ALA A 307 -36.53 -10.23 5.15
CA ALA A 307 -37.42 -9.23 5.76
C ALA A 307 -38.73 -9.07 4.96
N LEU A 308 -38.67 -9.03 3.63
CA LEU A 308 -39.88 -8.96 2.79
C LEU A 308 -40.76 -10.20 2.96
N LEU A 309 -40.17 -11.40 2.99
CA LEU A 309 -40.90 -12.64 3.23
C LEU A 309 -41.53 -12.67 4.63
N MET A 310 -40.84 -12.13 5.64
CA MET A 310 -41.37 -12.02 7.00
C MET A 310 -42.58 -11.08 7.07
N ILE A 311 -42.53 -9.93 6.39
CA ILE A 311 -43.66 -9.01 6.30
C ILE A 311 -44.85 -9.71 5.60
N ALA A 312 -44.61 -10.43 4.50
CA ALA A 312 -45.65 -11.19 3.81
C ALA A 312 -46.27 -12.28 4.71
N LEU A 313 -45.44 -13.00 5.48
CA LEU A 313 -45.94 -14.02 6.41
C LEU A 313 -46.78 -13.39 7.53
N LEU A 314 -46.37 -12.27 8.10
CA LEU A 314 -47.10 -11.56 9.15
C LEU A 314 -48.44 -11.00 8.62
N THR A 315 -48.48 -10.43 7.41
CA THR A 315 -49.69 -9.91 6.80
C THR A 315 -50.70 -11.04 6.51
N LEU A 316 -50.24 -12.17 5.99
CA LEU A 316 -51.11 -13.33 5.76
C LEU A 316 -51.68 -13.87 7.07
N LYS A 317 -50.89 -13.93 8.13
CA LYS A 317 -51.30 -14.38 9.44
C LYS A 317 -52.28 -13.40 10.11
N LEU A 318 -52.15 -12.11 9.91
CA LEU A 318 -53.11 -11.10 10.37
C LEU A 318 -54.47 -11.19 9.66
N ILE A 319 -54.47 -11.52 8.37
CA ILE A 319 -55.69 -11.72 7.58
C ILE A 319 -56.42 -12.98 8.08
N GLU A 320 -55.68 -14.06 8.37
CA GLU A 320 -56.25 -15.30 8.93
C GLU A 320 -56.96 -15.04 10.27
N VAL A 321 -56.33 -14.30 11.21
CA VAL A 321 -56.93 -13.97 12.50
C VAL A 321 -58.16 -13.06 12.38
N ARG A 322 -58.21 -12.11 11.43
CA ARG A 322 -59.36 -11.23 11.20
C ARG A 322 -60.57 -11.92 10.59
N SER A 323 -60.35 -13.02 9.88
CA SER A 323 -61.48 -13.78 9.32
C SER A 323 -62.23 -14.62 10.33
N TRP A 324 -61.76 -14.71 11.59
CA TRP A 324 -62.38 -15.46 12.66
C TRP A 324 -63.05 -14.56 13.72
N LEU A 325 -63.01 -13.23 13.54
CA LEU A 325 -63.75 -12.23 14.30
C LEU A 325 -64.93 -11.67 13.53
#